data_901fc72a2fa1e5d317740938f3e20381
#
_entry.id   901fc72a2fa1e5d317740938f3e20381
#
_cell.length_a   1.000
_cell.length_b   1.000
_cell.length_c   1.000
_cell.angle_alpha   90.00
_cell.angle_beta   90.00
_cell.angle_gamma   90.00
#
_symmetry.space_group_name_H-M   'P 1'
#
loop_
_entity.id
_entity.type
_entity.pdbx_description
1 polymer ?
#
loop_
_entity_poly.entity_id
_entity_poly.type
_entity_poly.pdbx_seq_one_letter_code
_entity_poly.pdbx_strand_id
1 'polypeptide(L)'
;MEKRICPLTNITVPVFNRYDETLATLSALRARTRSPCILTVVDNGSEADLRKELLRMQDEKVIDKLFILDRNYGVSCACNLGWRSVEAPFFMKVDNDIKVIADNWLESIYSAWGTYRYSSITGPVWNCAAPYNRFDTPHGTMWSAPVSLSGAAFIVGRKIHEHIGYFSEDYGLYGEEDADYCLRCHHAGIRKFSYEASALLEHVDGAKDAEYNAWKVAAHNKNVGGKKDEGIFALNLFLYEHKLRALDVPLKYEVKSMRGFYVEMRERDAYSRFFDALLYCLGLFNESCRKPDAGTMEKMRIALDKVSDHRQ
;
A
#
# COMPACT_ATOMS: atom_id res chain seq x y z
N MET A 1 -4.80 -35.74 -4.06
CA MET A 1 -4.73 -34.27 -4.17
C MET A 1 -3.93 -33.76 -2.99
N GLU A 2 -2.69 -33.33 -3.20
CA GLU A 2 -1.94 -32.64 -2.13
C GLU A 2 -2.75 -31.41 -1.68
N LYS A 3 -3.03 -31.34 -0.38
CA LYS A 3 -3.57 -30.12 0.23
C LYS A 3 -2.57 -29.00 -0.04
N ARG A 4 -2.85 -28.14 -1.02
CA ARG A 4 -2.04 -26.95 -1.25
C ARG A 4 -2.16 -26.07 -0.02
N ILE A 5 -1.11 -26.06 0.77
CA ILE A 5 -1.05 -25.25 1.98
C ILE A 5 -0.87 -23.80 1.49
N CYS A 6 -1.85 -22.95 1.78
CA CYS A 6 -1.68 -21.51 1.60
C CYS A 6 -0.51 -21.04 2.47
N PRO A 7 0.35 -20.16 1.96
CA PRO A 7 1.43 -19.61 2.76
C PRO A 7 0.89 -18.72 3.88
N LEU A 8 1.64 -18.62 4.96
CA LEU A 8 1.34 -17.64 6.01
C LEU A 8 1.30 -16.23 5.40
N THR A 9 0.22 -15.52 5.65
CA THR A 9 -0.01 -14.16 5.13
C THR A 9 -0.21 -13.19 6.30
N ASN A 10 0.59 -12.14 6.37
CA ASN A 10 0.30 -11.02 7.26
C ASN A 10 -0.72 -10.12 6.56
N ILE A 11 -1.95 -10.14 7.04
CA ILE A 11 -3.05 -9.28 6.56
C ILE A 11 -3.03 -8.02 7.42
N THR A 12 -2.61 -6.91 6.84
CA THR A 12 -2.57 -5.60 7.50
C THR A 12 -3.78 -4.77 7.08
N VAL A 13 -4.55 -4.31 8.05
CA VAL A 13 -5.68 -3.40 7.88
C VAL A 13 -5.30 -2.04 8.47
N PRO A 14 -4.98 -1.04 7.62
CA PRO A 14 -4.84 0.34 8.08
C PRO A 14 -6.23 0.90 8.37
N VAL A 15 -6.42 1.44 9.57
CA VAL A 15 -7.71 1.96 10.06
C VAL A 15 -7.60 3.45 10.33
N PHE A 16 -8.53 4.22 9.79
CA PHE A 16 -8.73 5.61 10.17
C PHE A 16 -10.22 5.93 10.16
N ASN A 17 -10.83 6.01 11.35
CA ASN A 17 -12.26 6.21 11.53
C ASN A 17 -13.11 5.13 10.81
N ARG A 18 -14.34 5.47 10.36
CA ARG A 18 -15.27 4.55 9.68
C ARG A 18 -15.61 3.35 10.57
N TYR A 19 -16.27 3.65 11.68
CA TYR A 19 -16.53 2.70 12.76
C TYR A 19 -17.21 1.40 12.27
N ASP A 20 -18.39 1.51 11.65
CA ASP A 20 -19.19 0.34 11.26
C ASP A 20 -18.51 -0.50 10.17
N GLU A 21 -17.92 0.16 9.17
CA GLU A 21 -17.21 -0.52 8.08
C GLU A 21 -15.97 -1.27 8.62
N THR A 22 -15.23 -0.62 9.52
CA THR A 22 -14.05 -1.24 10.14
C THR A 22 -14.44 -2.51 10.90
N LEU A 23 -15.48 -2.46 11.72
CA LEU A 23 -15.94 -3.63 12.48
C LEU A 23 -16.46 -4.73 11.58
N ALA A 24 -17.21 -4.39 10.53
CA ALA A 24 -17.70 -5.36 9.55
C ALA A 24 -16.54 -6.05 8.82
N THR A 25 -15.53 -5.28 8.39
CA THR A 25 -14.33 -5.78 7.74
C THR A 25 -13.54 -6.73 8.63
N LEU A 26 -13.19 -6.31 9.85
CA LEU A 26 -12.37 -7.11 10.76
C LEU A 26 -13.08 -8.40 11.20
N SER A 27 -14.38 -8.31 11.50
CA SER A 27 -15.19 -9.47 11.85
C SER A 27 -15.29 -10.48 10.70
N ALA A 28 -15.51 -10.01 9.47
CA ALA A 28 -15.57 -10.86 8.30
C ALA A 28 -14.22 -11.51 7.98
N LEU A 29 -13.10 -10.75 8.07
CA LEU A 29 -11.75 -11.28 7.92
C LEU A 29 -11.50 -12.43 8.90
N ARG A 30 -11.78 -12.23 10.19
CA ARG A 30 -11.57 -13.27 11.21
C ARG A 30 -12.45 -14.48 10.98
N ALA A 31 -13.75 -14.29 10.71
CA ALA A 31 -14.70 -15.39 10.56
C ALA A 31 -14.47 -16.23 9.30
N ARG A 32 -13.98 -15.63 8.20
CA ARG A 32 -13.92 -16.29 6.88
C ARG A 32 -12.51 -16.62 6.40
N THR A 33 -11.45 -16.18 7.08
CA THR A 33 -10.07 -16.54 6.70
C THR A 33 -9.66 -17.81 7.43
N ARG A 34 -9.63 -18.92 6.69
CA ARG A 34 -9.24 -20.24 7.20
C ARG A 34 -7.78 -20.60 6.91
N SER A 35 -7.17 -19.91 5.97
CA SER A 35 -5.74 -20.04 5.67
C SER A 35 -4.88 -19.49 6.80
N PRO A 36 -3.64 -19.96 6.94
CA PRO A 36 -2.69 -19.39 7.90
C PRO A 36 -2.53 -17.89 7.68
N CYS A 37 -2.94 -17.09 8.66
CA CYS A 37 -2.80 -15.63 8.59
C CYS A 37 -2.50 -15.04 9.97
N ILE A 38 -1.93 -13.84 9.96
CA ILE A 38 -1.82 -12.96 11.11
C ILE A 38 -2.59 -11.70 10.73
N LEU A 39 -3.67 -11.41 11.45
CA LEU A 39 -4.45 -10.18 11.27
C LEU A 39 -3.82 -9.06 12.09
N THR A 40 -3.14 -8.16 11.40
CA THR A 40 -2.50 -6.98 11.96
C THR A 40 -3.34 -5.75 11.69
N VAL A 41 -3.75 -5.03 12.72
CA VAL A 41 -4.52 -3.79 12.60
C VAL A 41 -3.64 -2.63 13.06
N VAL A 42 -3.61 -1.58 12.24
CA VAL A 42 -2.92 -0.34 12.56
C VAL A 42 -3.94 0.79 12.57
N ASP A 43 -4.37 1.17 13.77
CA ASP A 43 -5.20 2.36 13.98
C ASP A 43 -4.35 3.61 13.77
N ASN A 44 -4.65 4.32 12.73
CA ASN A 44 -3.90 5.50 12.27
C ASN A 44 -4.44 6.80 12.89
N GLY A 45 -4.75 6.77 14.18
CA GLY A 45 -5.21 7.93 14.94
C GLY A 45 -6.71 8.17 14.86
N SER A 46 -7.53 7.10 14.93
CA SER A 46 -9.00 7.19 14.93
C SER A 46 -9.58 7.81 16.22
N GLU A 47 -10.87 8.05 16.20
CA GLU A 47 -11.67 8.50 17.34
C GLU A 47 -11.67 7.49 18.50
N ALA A 48 -11.93 7.98 19.71
CA ALA A 48 -11.81 7.21 20.95
C ALA A 48 -12.72 5.95 20.98
N ASP A 49 -13.93 6.06 20.44
CA ASP A 49 -14.89 4.95 20.44
C ASP A 49 -14.42 3.78 19.59
N LEU A 50 -13.86 4.06 18.40
CA LEU A 50 -13.30 3.01 17.56
C LEU A 50 -12.06 2.38 18.21
N ARG A 51 -11.17 3.17 18.81
CA ARG A 51 -10.02 2.64 19.55
C ARG A 51 -10.41 1.69 20.66
N LYS A 52 -11.43 2.05 21.45
CA LYS A 52 -11.97 1.19 22.52
C LYS A 52 -12.43 -0.16 21.97
N GLU A 53 -13.10 -0.13 20.83
CA GLU A 53 -13.60 -1.33 20.18
C GLU A 53 -12.47 -2.19 19.60
N LEU A 54 -11.45 -1.59 18.98
CA LEU A 54 -10.28 -2.30 18.51
C LEU A 54 -9.51 -3.00 19.66
N LEU A 55 -9.41 -2.37 20.82
CA LEU A 55 -8.84 -2.99 22.04
C LEU A 55 -9.67 -4.18 22.48
N ARG A 56 -11.01 -4.06 22.50
CA ARG A 56 -11.92 -5.18 22.80
C ARG A 56 -11.72 -6.34 21.81
N MET A 57 -11.67 -6.06 20.51
CA MET A 57 -11.43 -7.06 19.46
C MET A 57 -10.05 -7.74 19.60
N GLN A 58 -9.03 -7.03 20.07
CA GLN A 58 -7.73 -7.59 20.39
C GLN A 58 -7.80 -8.56 21.58
N ASP A 59 -8.51 -8.17 22.65
CA ASP A 59 -8.70 -9.02 23.83
C ASP A 59 -9.48 -10.31 23.48
N GLU A 60 -10.47 -10.21 22.61
CA GLU A 60 -11.28 -11.30 22.10
C GLU A 60 -10.57 -12.16 21.02
N LYS A 61 -9.31 -11.84 20.68
CA LYS A 61 -8.51 -12.56 19.67
C LYS A 61 -9.10 -12.49 18.24
N VAL A 62 -9.92 -11.50 17.96
CA VAL A 62 -10.31 -11.16 16.58
C VAL A 62 -9.12 -10.59 15.84
N ILE A 63 -8.34 -9.73 16.50
CA ILE A 63 -7.09 -9.14 16.00
C ILE A 63 -5.92 -9.88 16.62
N ASP A 64 -4.90 -10.26 15.82
CA ASP A 64 -3.68 -10.90 16.34
C ASP A 64 -2.64 -9.86 16.78
N LYS A 65 -2.51 -8.75 16.06
CA LYS A 65 -1.63 -7.64 16.40
C LYS A 65 -2.35 -6.31 16.23
N LEU A 66 -2.26 -5.45 17.22
CA LEU A 66 -2.84 -4.11 17.21
C LEU A 66 -1.75 -3.07 17.46
N PHE A 67 -1.72 -2.02 16.63
CA PHE A 67 -0.94 -0.81 16.84
C PHE A 67 -1.88 0.38 16.82
N ILE A 68 -1.76 1.28 17.79
CA ILE A 68 -2.55 2.51 17.91
C ILE A 68 -1.60 3.69 17.80
N LEU A 69 -1.66 4.39 16.70
CA LEU A 69 -0.87 5.59 16.44
C LEU A 69 -1.50 6.80 17.14
N ASP A 70 -0.65 7.73 17.57
CA ASP A 70 -1.08 8.95 18.26
C ASP A 70 -1.83 9.93 17.34
N ARG A 71 -1.62 9.82 16.04
CA ARG A 71 -2.29 10.61 14.98
C ARG A 71 -2.27 9.91 13.63
N ASN A 72 -2.91 10.51 12.62
CA ASN A 72 -2.84 10.02 11.24
C ASN A 72 -1.49 10.36 10.61
N TYR A 73 -0.72 9.34 10.22
CA TYR A 73 0.57 9.42 9.50
C TYR A 73 0.47 9.06 8.02
N GLY A 74 -0.74 8.79 7.53
CA GLY A 74 -0.99 8.33 6.16
C GLY A 74 -1.10 6.81 6.03
N VAL A 75 -1.80 6.38 4.99
CA VAL A 75 -2.07 4.97 4.72
C VAL A 75 -0.78 4.16 4.50
N SER A 76 0.20 4.74 3.79
CA SER A 76 1.50 4.11 3.54
C SER A 76 2.24 3.80 4.84
N CYS A 77 2.33 4.77 5.77
CA CYS A 77 2.99 4.58 7.06
C CYS A 77 2.31 3.47 7.87
N ALA A 78 0.98 3.47 7.95
CA ALA A 78 0.23 2.45 8.67
C ALA A 78 0.44 1.05 8.07
N CYS A 79 0.38 0.90 6.75
CA CYS A 79 0.67 -0.36 6.06
C CYS A 79 2.10 -0.83 6.31
N ASN A 80 3.07 0.05 6.15
CA ASN A 80 4.49 -0.26 6.31
C ASN A 80 4.80 -0.71 7.75
N LEU A 81 4.21 -0.06 8.76
CA LEU A 81 4.33 -0.48 10.17
C LEU A 81 3.78 -1.89 10.36
N GLY A 82 2.57 -2.17 9.87
CA GLY A 82 1.94 -3.48 9.99
C GLY A 82 2.74 -4.57 9.27
N TRP A 83 3.17 -4.34 8.05
CA TRP A 83 3.96 -5.30 7.28
C TRP A 83 5.30 -5.62 7.92
N ARG A 84 6.00 -4.61 8.43
CA ARG A 84 7.31 -4.78 9.08
C ARG A 84 7.23 -5.38 10.48
N SER A 85 6.06 -5.42 11.09
CA SER A 85 5.86 -5.94 12.44
C SER A 85 5.81 -7.46 12.53
N VAL A 86 5.69 -8.16 11.38
CA VAL A 86 5.49 -9.61 11.29
C VAL A 86 6.41 -10.23 10.26
N GLU A 87 7.08 -11.31 10.66
CA GLU A 87 7.79 -12.18 9.74
C GLU A 87 6.82 -13.12 9.01
N ALA A 88 6.52 -12.84 7.75
CA ALA A 88 5.67 -13.67 6.90
C ALA A 88 6.22 -13.75 5.46
N PRO A 89 6.00 -14.84 4.71
CA PRO A 89 6.41 -14.93 3.31
C PRO A 89 5.58 -14.05 2.39
N PHE A 90 4.34 -13.71 2.79
CA PHE A 90 3.44 -12.83 2.06
C PHE A 90 2.80 -11.79 2.97
N PHE A 91 2.58 -10.63 2.40
CA PHE A 91 1.95 -9.48 3.03
C PHE A 91 0.75 -9.04 2.21
N MET A 92 -0.33 -8.71 2.88
CA MET A 92 -1.55 -8.23 2.26
C MET A 92 -2.00 -6.95 2.95
N LYS A 93 -2.32 -5.91 2.17
CA LYS A 93 -3.11 -4.76 2.62
C LYS A 93 -4.59 -5.10 2.37
N VAL A 94 -5.44 -4.82 3.32
CA VAL A 94 -6.90 -4.81 3.14
C VAL A 94 -7.43 -3.51 3.69
N ASP A 95 -8.17 -2.75 2.88
CA ASP A 95 -8.80 -1.50 3.34
C ASP A 95 -9.89 -1.80 4.37
N ASN A 96 -10.11 -0.89 5.29
CA ASN A 96 -11.06 -1.06 6.39
C ASN A 96 -12.55 -0.96 5.98
N ASP A 97 -12.81 -0.92 4.68
CA ASP A 97 -14.13 -0.96 4.04
C ASP A 97 -14.28 -2.14 3.06
N ILE A 98 -13.40 -3.14 3.16
CA ILE A 98 -13.45 -4.35 2.33
C ILE A 98 -13.88 -5.53 3.19
N LYS A 99 -15.07 -6.07 2.91
CA LYS A 99 -15.63 -7.22 3.60
C LYS A 99 -15.40 -8.50 2.80
N VAL A 100 -14.90 -9.52 3.45
CA VAL A 100 -14.78 -10.86 2.89
C VAL A 100 -16.15 -11.52 2.88
N ILE A 101 -16.58 -12.05 1.72
CA ILE A 101 -17.89 -12.70 1.55
C ILE A 101 -17.80 -14.21 1.28
N ALA A 102 -16.63 -14.73 0.92
CA ALA A 102 -16.40 -16.16 0.67
C ALA A 102 -15.43 -16.78 1.68
N ASP A 103 -15.74 -17.97 2.18
CA ASP A 103 -14.91 -18.68 3.17
C ASP A 103 -13.57 -19.20 2.63
N ASN A 104 -13.44 -19.35 1.31
CA ASN A 104 -12.23 -19.83 0.63
C ASN A 104 -11.54 -18.73 -0.18
N TRP A 105 -11.78 -17.47 0.18
CA TRP A 105 -11.34 -16.32 -0.60
C TRP A 105 -9.81 -16.28 -0.82
N LEU A 106 -9.05 -16.47 0.25
CA LEU A 106 -7.59 -16.37 0.18
C LEU A 106 -6.98 -17.60 -0.54
N GLU A 107 -7.54 -18.80 -0.30
CA GLU A 107 -7.19 -20.02 -1.02
C GLU A 107 -7.45 -19.88 -2.53
N SER A 108 -8.58 -19.30 -2.90
CA SER A 108 -8.93 -19.05 -4.31
C SER A 108 -7.93 -18.13 -4.99
N ILE A 109 -7.55 -17.04 -4.33
CA ILE A 109 -6.53 -16.10 -4.83
C ILE A 109 -5.19 -16.82 -5.01
N TYR A 110 -4.69 -17.51 -3.98
CA TYR A 110 -3.39 -18.19 -4.07
C TYR A 110 -3.40 -19.35 -5.07
N SER A 111 -4.52 -20.03 -5.21
CA SER A 111 -4.67 -21.11 -6.18
C SER A 111 -4.57 -20.58 -7.62
N ALA A 112 -5.32 -19.53 -7.94
CA ALA A 112 -5.29 -18.89 -9.25
C ALA A 112 -3.92 -18.25 -9.54
N TRP A 113 -3.30 -17.62 -8.53
CA TRP A 113 -1.98 -16.99 -8.68
C TRP A 113 -0.85 -18.02 -8.88
N GLY A 114 -0.99 -19.20 -8.27
CA GLY A 114 -0.09 -20.34 -8.48
C GLY A 114 1.38 -20.01 -8.19
N THR A 115 2.28 -20.42 -9.07
CA THR A 115 3.72 -20.18 -8.93
C THR A 115 4.13 -18.74 -9.25
N TYR A 116 3.28 -17.96 -9.93
CA TYR A 116 3.55 -16.56 -10.26
C TYR A 116 3.70 -15.66 -9.03
N ARG A 117 3.12 -16.07 -7.88
CA ARG A 117 3.20 -15.35 -6.60
C ARG A 117 4.63 -15.05 -6.12
N TYR A 118 5.62 -15.80 -6.58
CA TYR A 118 7.02 -15.58 -6.19
C TYR A 118 7.74 -14.51 -7.00
N SER A 119 7.16 -14.06 -8.12
CA SER A 119 7.77 -13.10 -9.05
C SER A 119 6.80 -12.02 -9.53
N SER A 120 5.68 -11.86 -8.84
CA SER A 120 4.65 -10.88 -9.20
C SER A 120 3.87 -10.44 -7.97
N ILE A 121 3.10 -9.38 -8.13
CA ILE A 121 2.14 -8.86 -7.16
C ILE A 121 0.72 -9.05 -7.67
N THR A 122 -0.27 -9.04 -6.77
CA THR A 122 -1.68 -9.15 -7.17
C THR A 122 -2.59 -8.24 -6.35
N GLY A 123 -3.67 -7.79 -6.98
CA GLY A 123 -4.71 -6.98 -6.37
C GLY A 123 -6.09 -7.29 -6.96
N PRO A 124 -7.16 -6.80 -6.33
CA PRO A 124 -8.51 -7.07 -6.75
C PRO A 124 -8.88 -6.28 -8.02
N VAL A 125 -9.80 -6.85 -8.78
CA VAL A 125 -10.59 -6.15 -9.79
C VAL A 125 -12.03 -6.59 -9.65
N TRP A 126 -12.96 -5.65 -9.77
CA TRP A 126 -14.38 -5.91 -9.77
C TRP A 126 -14.94 -5.70 -11.16
N ASN A 127 -15.72 -6.68 -11.67
CA ASN A 127 -16.35 -6.61 -12.99
C ASN A 127 -15.35 -6.30 -14.10
N CYS A 128 -14.35 -7.16 -14.26
CA CYS A 128 -13.25 -6.95 -15.19
C CYS A 128 -13.75 -6.77 -16.64
N ALA A 129 -13.89 -5.51 -17.03
CA ALA A 129 -14.00 -5.12 -18.43
C ALA A 129 -12.67 -4.50 -18.85
N ALA A 130 -12.17 -4.81 -20.06
CA ALA A 130 -10.90 -4.29 -20.58
C ALA A 130 -10.37 -3.00 -19.90
N PRO A 131 -9.06 -2.80 -19.73
CA PRO A 131 -8.01 -3.25 -20.66
C PRO A 131 -7.15 -4.44 -20.14
N TYR A 132 -7.66 -5.23 -19.24
CA TYR A 132 -6.90 -6.34 -18.67
C TYR A 132 -6.88 -7.54 -19.61
N ASN A 133 -5.72 -8.08 -19.92
CA ASN A 133 -5.60 -9.33 -20.66
C ASN A 133 -5.85 -10.50 -19.73
N ARG A 134 -6.81 -11.34 -20.08
CA ARG A 134 -7.10 -12.59 -19.39
C ARG A 134 -5.88 -13.51 -19.43
N PHE A 135 -5.59 -14.13 -18.30
CA PHE A 135 -4.51 -15.06 -18.13
C PHE A 135 -5.01 -16.30 -17.38
N ASP A 136 -5.19 -17.41 -18.09
CA ASP A 136 -5.64 -18.66 -17.50
C ASP A 136 -4.48 -19.41 -16.84
N THR A 137 -4.68 -19.82 -15.62
CA THR A 137 -3.78 -20.69 -14.88
C THR A 137 -4.43 -22.07 -14.70
N PRO A 138 -3.68 -23.13 -14.33
CA PRO A 138 -4.28 -24.46 -14.10
C PRO A 138 -5.35 -24.49 -13.01
N HIS A 139 -5.50 -23.41 -12.23
CA HIS A 139 -6.35 -23.40 -11.05
C HIS A 139 -7.25 -22.17 -10.92
N GLY A 140 -7.39 -21.41 -11.99
CA GLY A 140 -8.24 -20.25 -12.04
C GLY A 140 -7.77 -19.23 -13.06
N THR A 141 -8.49 -18.13 -13.15
CA THR A 141 -8.18 -17.03 -14.07
C THR A 141 -7.62 -15.85 -13.31
N MET A 142 -6.58 -15.24 -13.87
CA MET A 142 -6.02 -13.95 -13.48
C MET A 142 -6.06 -13.00 -14.66
N TRP A 143 -5.89 -11.72 -14.41
CA TRP A 143 -5.77 -10.72 -15.46
C TRP A 143 -4.44 -10.00 -15.34
N SER A 144 -3.71 -9.86 -16.44
CA SER A 144 -2.49 -9.05 -16.48
C SER A 144 -2.88 -7.58 -16.37
N ALA A 145 -2.40 -6.89 -15.34
CA ALA A 145 -2.65 -5.48 -15.11
C ALA A 145 -1.56 -4.63 -15.80
N PRO A 146 -1.89 -3.84 -16.83
CA PRO A 146 -0.88 -3.10 -17.57
C PRO A 146 -0.34 -1.88 -16.81
N VAL A 147 -1.17 -1.24 -15.98
CA VAL A 147 -0.82 0.04 -15.32
C VAL A 147 -0.66 -0.15 -13.81
N SER A 148 -1.75 -0.12 -13.07
CA SER A 148 -1.76 -0.23 -11.62
C SER A 148 -2.74 -1.29 -11.14
N LEU A 149 -2.58 -1.75 -9.90
CA LEU A 149 -3.51 -2.58 -9.18
C LEU A 149 -4.26 -1.72 -8.17
N SER A 150 -5.49 -2.10 -7.85
CA SER A 150 -6.18 -1.51 -6.71
C SER A 150 -5.50 -1.90 -5.41
N GLY A 151 -5.24 -0.93 -4.54
CA GLY A 151 -4.69 -1.14 -3.21
C GLY A 151 -5.69 -1.71 -2.21
N ALA A 152 -6.98 -1.88 -2.56
CA ALA A 152 -8.04 -2.25 -1.62
C ALA A 152 -7.84 -3.62 -0.95
N ALA A 153 -7.27 -4.60 -1.67
CA ALA A 153 -6.90 -5.92 -1.13
C ALA A 153 -5.65 -6.45 -1.89
N PHE A 154 -4.52 -5.84 -1.64
CA PHE A 154 -3.27 -5.99 -2.38
C PHE A 154 -2.34 -6.98 -1.71
N ILE A 155 -1.75 -7.92 -2.49
CA ILE A 155 -0.84 -8.95 -1.98
C ILE A 155 0.53 -8.86 -2.63
N VAL A 156 1.57 -8.96 -1.80
CA VAL A 156 2.96 -8.92 -2.21
C VAL A 156 3.79 -9.96 -1.45
N GLY A 157 4.76 -10.59 -2.13
CA GLY A 157 5.73 -11.49 -1.52
C GLY A 157 6.88 -10.74 -0.85
N ARG A 158 7.46 -11.30 0.24
CA ARG A 158 8.60 -10.75 0.95
C ARG A 158 9.76 -10.36 0.04
N LYS A 159 10.14 -11.22 -0.89
CA LYS A 159 11.27 -10.98 -1.82
C LYS A 159 11.08 -9.72 -2.66
N ILE A 160 9.84 -9.32 -2.93
CA ILE A 160 9.54 -8.11 -3.66
C ILE A 160 9.78 -6.88 -2.76
N HIS A 161 9.32 -6.92 -1.49
CA HIS A 161 9.67 -5.88 -0.52
C HIS A 161 11.19 -5.75 -0.31
N GLU A 162 11.92 -6.87 -0.26
CA GLU A 162 13.38 -6.87 -0.14
C GLU A 162 14.06 -6.24 -1.36
N HIS A 163 13.44 -6.30 -2.52
CA HIS A 163 13.98 -5.78 -3.77
C HIS A 163 13.62 -4.31 -4.06
N ILE A 164 12.38 -3.91 -3.83
CA ILE A 164 11.90 -2.56 -4.19
C ILE A 164 11.39 -1.75 -2.98
N GLY A 165 11.58 -2.25 -1.76
CA GLY A 165 11.10 -1.60 -0.53
C GLY A 165 9.59 -1.72 -0.33
N TYR A 166 9.08 -0.91 0.59
CA TYR A 166 7.68 -0.84 1.00
C TYR A 166 6.90 0.24 0.23
N PHE A 167 5.69 0.58 0.63
CA PHE A 167 4.97 1.72 0.07
C PHE A 167 5.74 3.02 0.29
N SER A 168 5.78 3.88 -0.72
CA SER A 168 6.35 5.22 -0.56
C SER A 168 5.48 6.07 0.36
N GLU A 169 6.12 6.78 1.29
CA GLU A 169 5.47 7.70 2.22
C GLU A 169 5.53 9.17 1.72
N ASP A 170 5.93 9.38 0.47
CA ASP A 170 6.06 10.71 -0.15
C ASP A 170 4.70 11.40 -0.37
N TYR A 171 3.63 10.63 -0.43
CA TYR A 171 2.30 11.08 -0.86
C TYR A 171 1.43 11.64 0.29
N GLY A 172 2.00 11.75 1.48
CA GLY A 172 1.31 12.31 2.64
C GLY A 172 0.24 11.36 3.20
N LEU A 173 -0.97 11.89 3.42
CA LEU A 173 -1.99 11.12 4.13
C LEU A 173 -2.73 10.10 3.27
N TYR A 174 -2.84 10.34 1.95
CA TYR A 174 -3.69 9.51 1.08
C TYR A 174 -3.31 9.61 -0.40
N GLY A 175 -3.37 8.45 -1.08
CA GLY A 175 -3.36 8.29 -2.53
C GLY A 175 -1.97 8.09 -3.13
N GLU A 176 -1.95 7.42 -4.28
CA GLU A 176 -0.80 7.11 -5.14
C GLU A 176 0.20 6.08 -4.57
N GLU A 177 0.02 5.55 -3.36
CA GLU A 177 0.94 4.56 -2.79
C GLU A 177 0.96 3.24 -3.56
N ASP A 178 -0.21 2.78 -4.00
CA ASP A 178 -0.38 1.56 -4.79
C ASP A 178 0.05 1.75 -6.24
N ALA A 179 -0.26 2.92 -6.82
CA ALA A 179 0.18 3.29 -8.16
C ALA A 179 1.71 3.41 -8.24
N ASP A 180 2.34 4.08 -7.26
CA ASP A 180 3.81 4.17 -7.14
C ASP A 180 4.44 2.79 -6.98
N TYR A 181 3.88 1.94 -6.12
CA TYR A 181 4.38 0.59 -5.94
C TYR A 181 4.31 -0.23 -7.24
N CYS A 182 3.21 -0.13 -7.96
CA CYS A 182 3.04 -0.75 -9.27
C CYS A 182 4.01 -0.22 -10.32
N LEU A 183 4.33 1.08 -10.27
CA LEU A 183 5.32 1.72 -11.14
C LEU A 183 6.74 1.18 -10.86
N ARG A 184 7.13 1.10 -9.58
CA ARG A 184 8.41 0.51 -9.18
C ARG A 184 8.50 -0.97 -9.56
N CYS A 185 7.43 -1.74 -9.41
CA CYS A 185 7.34 -3.11 -9.92
C CYS A 185 7.58 -3.18 -11.42
N HIS A 186 6.99 -2.27 -12.21
CA HIS A 186 7.18 -2.21 -13.66
C HIS A 186 8.66 -2.02 -14.02
N HIS A 187 9.32 -1.03 -13.40
CA HIS A 187 10.74 -0.76 -13.65
C HIS A 187 11.68 -1.86 -13.13
N ALA A 188 11.26 -2.64 -12.14
CA ALA A 188 11.96 -3.84 -11.66
C ALA A 188 11.69 -5.10 -12.49
N GLY A 189 10.85 -5.03 -13.53
CA GLY A 189 10.44 -6.20 -14.32
C GLY A 189 9.50 -7.17 -13.58
N ILE A 190 8.87 -6.72 -12.48
CA ILE A 190 7.93 -7.50 -11.68
C ILE A 190 6.55 -7.41 -12.33
N ARG A 191 5.95 -8.57 -12.63
CA ARG A 191 4.62 -8.65 -13.23
C ARG A 191 3.52 -8.28 -12.22
N LYS A 192 2.40 -7.80 -12.75
CA LYS A 192 1.23 -7.41 -11.99
C LYS A 192 0.02 -8.19 -12.50
N PHE A 193 -0.70 -8.83 -11.60
CA PHE A 193 -1.91 -9.57 -11.92
C PHE A 193 -3.07 -9.07 -11.07
N SER A 194 -4.28 -9.12 -11.62
CA SER A 194 -5.51 -8.90 -10.86
C SER A 194 -6.29 -10.21 -10.74
N TYR A 195 -6.97 -10.39 -9.63
CA TYR A 195 -7.95 -11.44 -9.43
C TYR A 195 -9.36 -10.86 -9.40
N GLU A 196 -10.35 -11.62 -9.90
CA GLU A 196 -11.76 -11.20 -9.83
C GLU A 196 -12.24 -11.24 -8.38
N ALA A 197 -12.63 -10.09 -7.87
CA ALA A 197 -12.96 -9.92 -6.46
C ALA A 197 -14.46 -10.08 -6.15
N SER A 198 -15.35 -9.90 -7.14
CA SER A 198 -16.80 -9.79 -6.92
C SER A 198 -17.44 -10.99 -6.18
N ALA A 199 -16.88 -12.19 -6.34
CA ALA A 199 -17.33 -13.38 -5.62
C ALA A 199 -16.62 -13.63 -4.28
N LEU A 200 -15.60 -12.82 -3.94
CA LEU A 200 -14.72 -13.00 -2.79
C LEU A 200 -14.84 -11.88 -1.78
N LEU A 201 -14.96 -10.67 -2.28
CA LEU A 201 -14.88 -9.42 -1.54
C LEU A 201 -15.99 -8.46 -1.97
N GLU A 202 -16.46 -7.65 -1.05
CA GLU A 202 -17.35 -6.52 -1.35
C GLU A 202 -16.88 -5.24 -0.64
N HIS A 203 -17.16 -4.09 -1.25
CA HIS A 203 -17.02 -2.82 -0.55
C HIS A 203 -18.18 -2.67 0.45
N VAL A 204 -17.87 -2.33 1.69
CA VAL A 204 -18.89 -1.91 2.66
C VAL A 204 -19.24 -0.45 2.31
N ASP A 205 -20.39 -0.27 1.65
CA ASP A 205 -20.90 1.05 1.32
C ASP A 205 -21.44 1.73 2.59
N GLY A 206 -20.56 2.41 3.30
CA GLY A 206 -20.98 3.42 4.28
C GLY A 206 -21.65 4.61 3.58
N ALA A 207 -22.42 5.38 4.31
CA ALA A 207 -22.97 6.65 3.78
C ALA A 207 -21.81 7.44 3.14
N LYS A 208 -21.93 7.69 1.83
CA LYS A 208 -20.89 8.40 1.08
C LYS A 208 -20.77 9.81 1.66
N ASP A 209 -19.78 9.96 2.53
CA ASP A 209 -19.45 11.27 3.06
C ASP A 209 -18.90 12.13 1.93
N ALA A 210 -19.69 13.14 1.51
CA ALA A 210 -19.33 14.04 0.42
C ALA A 210 -18.06 14.84 0.75
N GLU A 211 -17.84 15.18 2.01
CA GLU A 211 -16.67 15.91 2.47
C GLU A 211 -15.41 15.02 2.39
N TYR A 212 -15.50 13.77 2.84
CA TYR A 212 -14.42 12.80 2.72
C TYR A 212 -14.05 12.51 1.27
N ASN A 213 -15.04 12.36 0.38
CA ASN A 213 -14.79 12.16 -1.05
C ASN A 213 -14.14 13.40 -1.70
N ALA A 214 -14.58 14.61 -1.34
CA ALA A 214 -13.95 15.84 -1.81
C ALA A 214 -12.49 15.94 -1.35
N TRP A 215 -12.21 15.57 -0.09
CA TRP A 215 -10.85 15.51 0.44
C TRP A 215 -9.98 14.49 -0.30
N LYS A 216 -10.49 13.28 -0.59
CA LYS A 216 -9.76 12.26 -1.39
C LYS A 216 -9.38 12.81 -2.77
N VAL A 217 -10.34 13.43 -3.46
CA VAL A 217 -10.10 14.03 -4.79
C VAL A 217 -9.05 15.13 -4.71
N ALA A 218 -9.11 15.98 -3.70
CA ALA A 218 -8.12 17.04 -3.49
C ALA A 218 -6.71 16.48 -3.23
N ALA A 219 -6.59 15.45 -2.38
CA ALA A 219 -5.33 14.77 -2.09
C ALA A 219 -4.73 14.13 -3.35
N HIS A 220 -5.55 13.38 -4.11
CA HIS A 220 -5.13 12.80 -5.38
C HIS A 220 -4.66 13.87 -6.37
N ASN A 221 -5.45 14.92 -6.60
CA ASN A 221 -5.09 16.00 -7.52
C ASN A 221 -3.77 16.68 -7.13
N LYS A 222 -3.50 16.85 -5.83
CA LYS A 222 -2.23 17.36 -5.34
C LYS A 222 -1.06 16.44 -5.72
N ASN A 223 -1.21 15.12 -5.57
CA ASN A 223 -0.15 14.16 -5.87
C ASN A 223 0.16 14.05 -7.36
N VAL A 224 -0.84 14.10 -8.24
CA VAL A 224 -0.64 14.07 -9.70
C VAL A 224 -0.28 15.45 -10.27
N GLY A 225 -0.61 16.50 -9.58
CA GLY A 225 -0.18 17.88 -9.84
C GLY A 225 -1.00 18.66 -10.84
N GLY A 226 -1.81 19.58 -10.35
CA GLY A 226 -2.47 20.63 -11.13
C GLY A 226 -1.76 21.99 -11.04
N LYS A 227 -0.96 22.22 -9.99
CA LYS A 227 -0.27 23.49 -9.71
C LYS A 227 1.25 23.31 -9.67
N LYS A 228 1.97 24.43 -9.65
CA LYS A 228 3.44 24.48 -9.75
C LYS A 228 4.17 23.74 -8.61
N ASP A 229 3.60 23.70 -7.42
CA ASP A 229 4.12 23.10 -6.20
C ASP A 229 3.55 21.71 -5.90
N GLU A 230 2.84 21.13 -6.88
CA GLU A 230 2.19 19.83 -6.79
C GLU A 230 2.79 18.84 -7.80
N GLY A 231 2.54 17.55 -7.62
CA GLY A 231 2.87 16.54 -8.63
C GLY A 231 4.02 15.62 -8.26
N ILE A 232 4.15 15.29 -7.00
CA ILE A 232 5.15 14.30 -6.53
C ILE A 232 5.05 12.99 -7.30
N PHE A 233 3.84 12.50 -7.60
CA PHE A 233 3.68 11.26 -8.37
C PHE A 233 4.17 11.44 -9.82
N ALA A 234 3.85 12.58 -10.47
CA ALA A 234 4.32 12.86 -11.82
C ALA A 234 5.85 13.01 -11.87
N LEU A 235 6.46 13.61 -10.84
CA LEU A 235 7.91 13.66 -10.68
C LEU A 235 8.49 12.25 -10.51
N ASN A 236 7.93 11.43 -9.62
CA ASN A 236 8.43 10.08 -9.36
C ASN A 236 8.35 9.20 -10.62
N LEU A 237 7.28 9.30 -11.39
CA LEU A 237 7.16 8.64 -12.70
C LEU A 237 8.35 9.01 -13.59
N PHE A 238 8.64 10.31 -13.74
CA PHE A 238 9.78 10.81 -14.52
C PHE A 238 11.12 10.31 -13.98
N LEU A 239 11.32 10.38 -12.65
CA LEU A 239 12.59 9.99 -12.03
C LEU A 239 12.89 8.47 -12.19
N TYR A 240 11.88 7.62 -12.08
CA TYR A 240 12.05 6.17 -12.29
C TYR A 240 12.30 5.86 -13.78
N GLU A 241 11.56 6.47 -14.68
CA GLU A 241 11.72 6.29 -16.14
C GLU A 241 13.15 6.64 -16.59
N HIS A 242 13.71 7.71 -16.04
CA HIS A 242 15.07 8.18 -16.35
C HIS A 242 16.15 7.61 -15.43
N LYS A 243 15.82 6.67 -14.54
CA LYS A 243 16.74 6.03 -13.58
C LYS A 243 17.47 7.05 -12.67
N LEU A 244 16.82 8.16 -12.36
CA LEU A 244 17.34 9.20 -11.47
C LEU A 244 17.01 8.93 -10.00
N ARG A 245 16.11 7.98 -9.73
CA ARG A 245 15.69 7.56 -8.40
C ARG A 245 15.77 6.05 -8.27
N ALA A 246 16.25 5.55 -7.13
CA ALA A 246 16.23 4.12 -6.83
C ALA A 246 14.80 3.61 -6.58
N LEU A 247 14.55 2.33 -6.89
CA LEU A 247 13.25 1.69 -6.69
C LEU A 247 12.98 1.35 -5.22
N ASP A 248 14.02 1.11 -4.43
CA ASP A 248 13.93 0.98 -2.98
C ASP A 248 13.88 2.39 -2.37
N VAL A 249 12.69 2.77 -1.89
CA VAL A 249 12.43 4.11 -1.37
C VAL A 249 12.62 4.17 0.15
N PRO A 250 13.19 5.26 0.68
CA PRO A 250 13.37 5.41 2.11
C PRO A 250 12.02 5.56 2.82
N LEU A 251 11.91 4.98 4.02
CA LEU A 251 10.76 5.20 4.88
C LEU A 251 10.87 6.58 5.56
N LYS A 252 9.76 7.31 5.56
CA LYS A 252 9.67 8.62 6.21
C LYS A 252 9.67 8.50 7.73
N TYR A 253 8.93 7.51 8.24
CA TYR A 253 8.69 7.39 9.66
C TYR A 253 9.37 6.15 10.28
N GLU A 254 9.75 6.29 11.54
CA GLU A 254 10.20 5.20 12.39
C GLU A 254 9.51 5.25 13.76
N VAL A 255 9.46 4.11 14.44
CA VAL A 255 8.91 4.05 15.79
C VAL A 255 9.84 4.80 16.74
N LYS A 256 9.32 5.87 17.36
CA LYS A 256 10.02 6.62 18.41
C LYS A 256 9.87 5.94 19.77
N SER A 257 8.64 5.52 20.08
CA SER A 257 8.34 4.80 21.32
C SER A 257 7.13 3.90 21.16
N MET A 258 7.06 2.82 21.94
CA MET A 258 5.93 1.92 22.02
C MET A 258 5.63 1.57 23.47
N ARG A 259 4.35 1.70 23.88
CA ARG A 259 3.85 1.33 25.21
C ARG A 259 2.57 0.51 25.06
N GLY A 260 2.69 -0.81 25.23
CA GLY A 260 1.59 -1.72 24.91
C GLY A 260 1.22 -1.63 23.44
N PHE A 261 -0.01 -1.28 23.13
CA PHE A 261 -0.49 -1.10 21.75
C PHE A 261 -0.21 0.30 21.17
N TYR A 262 0.11 1.28 22.02
CA TYR A 262 0.30 2.67 21.63
C TYR A 262 1.67 2.91 21.06
N VAL A 263 1.73 3.50 19.88
CA VAL A 263 2.96 3.76 19.12
C VAL A 263 3.05 5.24 18.77
N GLU A 264 4.16 5.85 19.14
CA GLU A 264 4.53 7.18 18.69
C GLU A 264 5.55 7.07 17.57
N MET A 265 5.30 7.70 16.43
CA MET A 265 6.21 7.75 15.31
C MET A 265 6.98 9.07 15.30
N ARG A 266 8.18 9.04 14.73
CA ARG A 266 8.92 10.27 14.38
C ARG A 266 9.40 10.22 12.94
N GLU A 267 9.54 11.38 12.34
CA GLU A 267 10.17 11.49 11.04
C GLU A 267 11.68 11.26 11.15
N ARG A 268 12.24 10.55 10.17
CA ARG A 268 13.68 10.28 10.08
C ARG A 268 14.41 11.49 9.52
N ASP A 269 15.48 11.93 10.15
CA ASP A 269 16.31 13.03 9.65
C ASP A 269 16.85 12.76 8.23
N ALA A 270 17.18 11.52 7.93
CA ALA A 270 17.63 11.12 6.59
C ALA A 270 16.52 11.30 5.54
N TYR A 271 15.25 11.02 5.90
CA TYR A 271 14.13 11.24 4.99
C TYR A 271 13.87 12.73 4.78
N SER A 272 13.94 13.57 5.80
CA SER A 272 13.75 15.02 5.64
C SER A 272 14.73 15.60 4.63
N ARG A 273 16.01 15.23 4.71
CA ARG A 273 17.03 15.65 3.71
C ARG A 273 16.74 15.11 2.31
N PHE A 274 16.31 13.85 2.22
CA PHE A 274 15.90 13.27 0.94
C PHE A 274 14.68 14.00 0.35
N PHE A 275 13.68 14.29 1.19
CA PHE A 275 12.46 14.97 0.74
C PHE A 275 12.73 16.41 0.29
N ASP A 276 13.63 17.14 0.95
CA ASP A 276 14.09 18.44 0.50
C ASP A 276 14.73 18.36 -0.90
N ALA A 277 15.56 17.36 -1.15
CA ALA A 277 16.13 17.13 -2.47
C ALA A 277 15.04 16.77 -3.51
N LEU A 278 14.03 16.00 -3.12
CA LEU A 278 12.89 15.67 -3.97
C LEU A 278 12.07 16.92 -4.32
N LEU A 279 11.82 17.80 -3.35
CA LEU A 279 11.13 19.07 -3.59
C LEU A 279 11.94 20.02 -4.50
N TYR A 280 13.26 20.05 -4.36
CA TYR A 280 14.13 20.76 -5.30
C TYR A 280 13.98 20.19 -6.73
N CYS A 281 13.99 18.87 -6.89
CA CYS A 281 13.75 18.23 -8.17
C CYS A 281 12.34 18.55 -8.72
N LEU A 282 11.33 18.63 -7.85
CA LEU A 282 9.97 19.01 -8.25
C LEU A 282 9.92 20.44 -8.80
N GLY A 283 10.65 21.36 -8.18
CA GLY A 283 10.81 22.73 -8.69
C GLY A 283 11.38 22.74 -10.11
N LEU A 284 12.52 22.07 -10.32
CA LEU A 284 13.15 21.95 -11.64
C LEU A 284 12.25 21.30 -12.68
N PHE A 285 11.53 20.24 -12.28
CA PHE A 285 10.61 19.49 -13.14
C PHE A 285 9.44 20.38 -13.61
N ASN A 286 8.85 21.14 -12.71
CA ASN A 286 7.75 22.05 -13.03
C ASN A 286 8.22 23.28 -13.83
N GLU A 287 9.40 23.83 -13.54
CA GLU A 287 10.01 24.94 -14.28
C GLU A 287 10.32 24.59 -15.73
N SER A 288 10.70 23.34 -15.98
CA SER A 288 10.93 22.80 -17.33
C SER A 288 9.65 22.40 -18.06
N CYS A 289 8.47 22.79 -17.56
CA CYS A 289 7.17 22.33 -18.08
C CYS A 289 7.05 20.80 -18.14
N ARG A 290 7.65 20.11 -17.16
CA ARG A 290 7.71 18.63 -17.04
C ARG A 290 8.47 17.92 -18.17
N LYS A 291 9.37 18.65 -18.83
CA LYS A 291 10.27 18.14 -19.89
C LYS A 291 11.71 18.59 -19.63
N PRO A 292 12.37 18.13 -18.55
CA PRO A 292 13.72 18.50 -18.23
C PRO A 292 14.71 18.16 -19.36
N ASP A 293 15.58 19.07 -19.70
CA ASP A 293 16.72 18.82 -20.57
C ASP A 293 17.85 18.04 -19.84
N ALA A 294 18.88 17.65 -20.55
CA ALA A 294 19.99 16.89 -19.98
C ALA A 294 20.69 17.63 -18.84
N GLY A 295 20.85 18.96 -18.92
CA GLY A 295 21.45 19.77 -17.87
C GLY A 295 20.59 19.81 -16.60
N THR A 296 19.28 19.90 -16.75
CA THR A 296 18.32 19.86 -15.64
C THR A 296 18.27 18.48 -15.00
N MET A 297 18.27 17.41 -15.79
CA MET A 297 18.34 16.03 -15.29
C MET A 297 19.63 15.78 -14.49
N GLU A 298 20.77 16.31 -14.94
CA GLU A 298 22.05 16.20 -14.22
C GLU A 298 21.98 16.92 -12.86
N LYS A 299 21.34 18.10 -12.76
CA LYS A 299 21.12 18.78 -11.49
C LYS A 299 20.26 17.96 -10.53
N MET A 300 19.20 17.30 -11.05
CA MET A 300 18.35 16.42 -10.26
C MET A 300 19.15 15.22 -9.75
N ARG A 301 19.94 14.59 -10.61
CA ARG A 301 20.80 13.45 -10.25
C ARG A 301 21.75 13.82 -9.12
N ILE A 302 22.48 14.93 -9.26
CA ILE A 302 23.42 15.41 -8.24
C ILE A 302 22.71 15.68 -6.90
N ALA A 303 21.50 16.24 -6.92
CA ALA A 303 20.74 16.53 -5.71
C ALA A 303 20.32 15.24 -4.98
N LEU A 304 19.86 14.23 -5.71
CA LEU A 304 19.41 12.96 -5.15
C LEU A 304 20.60 12.08 -4.70
N ASP A 305 21.70 12.05 -5.45
CA ASP A 305 22.90 11.29 -5.10
C ASP A 305 23.51 11.75 -3.76
N LYS A 306 23.55 13.06 -3.51
CA LYS A 306 24.07 13.66 -2.25
C LYS A 306 23.35 13.16 -0.99
N VAL A 307 22.10 12.75 -1.11
CA VAL A 307 21.29 12.28 0.02
C VAL A 307 21.12 10.78 0.04
N SER A 308 21.53 10.07 -1.02
CA SER A 308 21.42 8.60 -1.14
C SER A 308 22.50 7.85 -0.36
N ASP A 309 23.65 8.46 -0.09
CA ASP A 309 24.79 7.85 0.63
C ASP A 309 24.52 7.57 2.12
N HIS A 310 23.36 7.95 2.65
CA HIS A 310 22.98 7.77 4.04
C HIS A 310 22.01 6.60 4.27
N ARG A 311 22.06 5.57 3.40
CA ARG A 311 21.21 4.36 3.46
C ARG A 311 21.68 3.31 4.48
N GLN A 312 22.46 3.68 5.48
CA GLN A 312 22.85 2.80 6.60
C GLN A 312 22.03 3.06 7.84
#